data_a6ab4465ce691a21b6a25314d2223861
#
_entry.id   a6ab4465ce691a21b6a25314d2223861
#
_cell.length_a   1.000
_cell.length_b   1.000
_cell.length_c   1.000
_cell.angle_alpha   90.00
_cell.angle_beta   90.00
_cell.angle_gamma   90.00
#
_symmetry.space_group_name_H-M   'P 1'
#
loop_
_entity.id
_entity.type
_entity.pdbx_description
1 polymer ?
#
loop_
_entity_poly.entity_id
_entity_poly.type
_entity_poly.pdbx_seq_one_letter_code
_entity_poly.pdbx_strand_id
1 'polypeptide(L)' 'MAHIIFLQEVYETRKQKQMELHYYKQQMEHLTEKMILVQKEILVTDNIIHIIEEELKK' A
#
# COMPACT_ATOMS: atom_id res chain seq x y z
N MET A 1 -30.40 31.85 -0.95
CA MET A 1 -29.94 31.12 -2.13
C MET A 1 -28.42 30.90 -2.14
N ALA A 2 -27.62 31.88 -1.74
CA ALA A 2 -26.16 31.72 -1.67
C ALA A 2 -25.73 30.58 -0.74
N HIS A 3 -26.45 30.37 0.36
CA HIS A 3 -26.16 29.30 1.32
C HIS A 3 -26.40 27.91 0.74
N ILE A 4 -27.37 27.76 -0.15
CA ILE A 4 -27.69 26.46 -0.78
C ILE A 4 -26.60 26.09 -1.76
N ILE A 5 -26.13 27.07 -2.56
CA ILE A 5 -25.04 26.85 -3.53
C ILE A 5 -23.75 26.49 -2.80
N PHE A 6 -23.43 27.20 -1.72
CA PHE A 6 -22.26 26.90 -0.91
C PHE A 6 -22.33 25.52 -0.30
N LEU A 7 -23.49 25.14 0.22
CA LEU A 7 -23.69 23.81 0.81
C LEU A 7 -23.51 22.70 -0.22
N GLN A 8 -24.00 22.88 -1.45
CA GLN A 8 -23.78 21.94 -2.54
C GLN A 8 -22.31 21.76 -2.87
N GLU A 9 -21.56 22.85 -2.94
CA GLU A 9 -20.11 22.81 -3.18
C GLU A 9 -19.38 22.07 -2.08
N VAL A 10 -19.78 22.26 -0.84
CA VAL A 10 -19.21 21.53 0.30
C VAL A 10 -19.50 20.03 0.20
N TYR A 11 -20.72 19.64 -0.15
CA TYR A 11 -21.08 18.24 -0.34
C TYR A 11 -20.28 17.60 -1.47
N GLU A 12 -20.11 18.31 -2.58
CA GLU A 12 -19.31 17.81 -3.72
C GLU A 12 -17.85 17.65 -3.35
N THR A 13 -17.29 18.61 -2.61
CA THR A 13 -15.93 18.52 -2.11
C THR A 13 -15.76 17.32 -1.19
N ARG A 14 -16.72 17.08 -0.29
CA ARG A 14 -16.69 15.92 0.60
C ARG A 14 -16.69 14.62 -0.20
N LYS A 15 -17.55 14.53 -1.22
CA LYS A 15 -17.63 13.36 -2.07
C LYS A 15 -16.30 13.09 -2.78
N GLN A 16 -15.68 14.13 -3.33
CA GLN A 16 -14.37 14.02 -3.97
C GLN A 16 -13.30 13.54 -3.01
N LYS A 17 -13.30 14.06 -1.79
CA LYS A 17 -12.33 13.64 -0.77
C LYS A 17 -12.55 12.20 -0.32
N GLN A 18 -13.79 11.76 -0.24
CA GLN A 18 -14.11 10.36 0.05
C GLN A 18 -13.62 9.44 -1.05
N MET A 19 -13.74 9.84 -2.32
CA MET A 19 -13.24 9.09 -3.46
C MET A 19 -11.71 9.02 -3.44
N GLU A 20 -11.03 10.13 -3.13
CA GLU A 20 -9.57 10.15 -2.97
C GLU A 20 -9.14 9.20 -1.85
N LEU A 21 -9.84 9.23 -0.72
CA LEU A 21 -9.51 8.36 0.41
C LEU A 21 -9.65 6.89 0.02
N HIS A 22 -10.70 6.54 -0.70
CA HIS A 22 -10.91 5.18 -1.19
C HIS A 22 -9.77 4.75 -2.12
N TYR A 23 -9.38 5.62 -3.03
CA TYR A 23 -8.26 5.38 -3.95
C TYR A 23 -6.97 5.10 -3.17
N TYR A 24 -6.64 5.95 -2.20
CA TYR A 24 -5.41 5.78 -1.42
C TYR A 24 -5.44 4.50 -0.57
N LYS A 25 -6.60 4.13 -0.04
CA LYS A 25 -6.74 2.86 0.68
C LYS A 25 -6.44 1.66 -0.21
N GLN A 26 -6.93 1.70 -1.46
CA GLN A 26 -6.62 0.65 -2.43
C GLN A 26 -5.13 0.60 -2.75
N GLN A 27 -4.48 1.76 -2.90
CA GLN A 27 -3.03 1.82 -3.11
C GLN A 27 -2.26 1.26 -1.93
N MET A 28 -2.69 1.55 -0.71
CA MET A 28 -2.07 1.02 0.50
C MET A 28 -2.19 -0.50 0.59
N GLU A 29 -3.35 -1.06 0.26
CA GLU A 29 -3.53 -2.51 0.20
C GLU A 29 -2.59 -3.16 -0.80
N HIS A 30 -2.46 -2.57 -1.98
CA HIS A 30 -1.57 -3.06 -3.02
C HIS A 30 -0.11 -3.00 -2.59
N LEU A 31 0.30 -1.91 -1.95
CA LEU A 31 1.66 -1.77 -1.41
C LEU A 31 1.92 -2.78 -0.29
N THR A 32 0.93 -3.03 0.57
CA THR A 32 1.05 -4.03 1.63
C THR A 32 1.28 -5.42 1.05
N GLU A 33 0.55 -5.77 -0.01
CA GLU A 33 0.73 -7.05 -0.70
C GLU A 33 2.14 -7.17 -1.30
N LYS A 34 2.64 -6.09 -1.92
CA LYS A 34 4.00 -6.05 -2.46
C LYS A 34 5.05 -6.20 -1.36
N MET A 35 4.85 -5.56 -0.22
CA MET A 35 5.76 -5.68 0.92
C MET A 35 5.85 -7.12 1.41
N ILE A 36 4.70 -7.78 1.54
CA ILE A 36 4.66 -9.19 1.96
C ILE A 36 5.44 -10.06 0.97
N LEU A 37 5.25 -9.84 -0.32
CA LEU A 37 5.94 -10.58 -1.35
C LEU A 37 7.46 -10.39 -1.27
N VAL A 38 7.91 -9.15 -1.14
CA VAL A 38 9.34 -8.83 -1.00
C VAL A 38 9.92 -9.45 0.26
N GLN A 39 9.20 -9.43 1.38
CA GLN A 39 9.64 -10.07 2.61
C GLN A 39 9.84 -11.57 2.43
N LYS A 40 8.94 -12.23 1.71
CA LYS A 40 9.09 -13.65 1.37
C LYS A 40 10.32 -13.89 0.50
N GLU A 41 10.56 -13.03 -0.48
CA GLU A 41 11.72 -13.12 -1.35
C GLU A 41 13.03 -12.96 -0.57
N ILE A 42 13.06 -12.04 0.39
CA ILE A 42 14.22 -11.86 1.28
C ILE A 42 14.45 -13.13 2.10
N LEU A 43 13.39 -13.72 2.64
CA LEU A 43 13.50 -14.93 3.45
C LEU A 43 14.09 -16.09 2.66
N VAL A 44 13.63 -16.28 1.43
CA VAL A 44 14.16 -17.30 0.53
C VAL A 44 15.62 -17.02 0.20
N THR A 45 15.97 -15.77 -0.09
CA THR A 45 17.34 -15.37 -0.40
C THR A 45 18.26 -15.59 0.79
N ASP A 46 17.81 -15.25 1.99
CA ASP A 46 18.58 -15.48 3.22
C ASP A 46 18.84 -16.98 3.44
N ASN A 47 17.85 -17.83 3.17
CA ASN A 47 18.02 -19.28 3.26
C ASN A 47 19.06 -19.79 2.26
N ILE A 48 19.05 -19.27 1.04
CA ILE A 48 20.02 -19.64 0.00
C ILE A 48 21.42 -19.22 0.43
N ILE A 49 21.56 -18.00 0.95
CA ILE A 49 22.85 -17.48 1.46
C ILE A 49 23.36 -18.38 2.58
N HIS A 50 22.50 -18.75 3.51
CA HIS A 50 22.86 -19.61 4.63
C HIS A 50 23.35 -20.97 4.15
N ILE A 51 22.69 -21.58 3.20
CA ILE A 51 23.06 -22.87 2.63
C ILE A 51 24.45 -22.78 1.97
N ILE A 52 24.68 -21.73 1.18
CA ILE A 52 25.96 -21.53 0.51
C ILE A 52 27.08 -21.30 1.52
N GLU A 53 26.84 -20.49 2.54
CA GLU A 53 27.83 -20.24 3.60
C GLU A 53 28.20 -21.52 4.34
N GLU A 54 27.22 -22.36 4.64
CA GLU A 54 27.47 -23.66 5.29
C GLU A 54 28.30 -24.58 4.39
N GLU A 55 28.04 -24.60 3.09
CA GLU A 55 28.84 -25.38 2.14
C GLU A 55 30.28 -24.88 2.05
N LEU A 56 30.47 -23.58 2.10
CA LEU A 56 31.83 -22.99 2.07
C LEU A 56 32.66 -23.27 3.32
N LYS A 57 32.01 -23.51 4.45
CA LYS A 57 32.69 -23.86 5.70
C LYS A 57 33.22 -25.29 5.76
N LYS A 58 32.69 -26.13 4.91
CA LYS A 58 33.14 -27.52 4.80
C LYS A 58 34.43 -27.62 3.99
#